data_6053f0839719f028306b53c1d1893d51
#
_entry.id   6053f0839719f028306b53c1d1893d51
#
_cell.length_a   1.000
_cell.length_b   1.000
_cell.length_c   1.000
_cell.angle_alpha   90.00
_cell.angle_beta   90.00
_cell.angle_gamma   90.00
#
_symmetry.space_group_name_H-M   'P 1'
#
loop_
_entity.id
_entity.type
_entity.pdbx_description
1 polymer ?
#
loop_
_entity_poly.entity_id
_entity_poly.type
_entity_poly.pdbx_seq_one_letter_code
_entity_poly.pdbx_strand_id
1 'polypeptide(L)'
;MKIMVYEARPDERADLEKQAALHGVELSVTDAVPTLENASLAAGCIGVSILGQGCIDAALLDAYHALGIRYLSTRTIGYDHIDLDHARSIGLRVCSASYAPNGVADFTVMMILMCLRHYKQALWRGQVNDFSLTGLQGREMKDLTIGIIGTGRIGAQVVRNLSGFGCRILAYDLRRNPAVEPQVTYVDFDTLLAQSDVITLHMPLLDSNRHIINRESIAKMRDGVVIVNCSRGELADIEALIEGIETGKIGALGMDTVEGDEGIIHADHRVDILPNRNWFYLHQFRNVIMTQHMAFYTDAAVSSMVDCGIGGICQMAAGESCPTELTGPVQ
;
A
#
# COMPACT_ATOMS: atom_id res chain seq x y z
N MET A 1 -22.85 18.26 -14.00
CA MET A 1 -22.22 16.92 -14.07
C MET A 1 -22.38 16.29 -12.69
N LYS A 2 -22.71 14.98 -12.63
CA LYS A 2 -22.89 14.25 -11.36
C LYS A 2 -21.94 13.07 -11.30
N ILE A 3 -21.31 12.86 -10.15
CA ILE A 3 -20.34 11.80 -9.88
C ILE A 3 -20.80 10.98 -8.69
N MET A 4 -20.75 9.65 -8.79
CA MET A 4 -20.99 8.74 -7.66
C MET A 4 -19.68 8.48 -6.94
N VAL A 5 -19.68 8.63 -5.62
CA VAL A 5 -18.51 8.37 -4.75
C VAL A 5 -18.87 7.21 -3.82
N TYR A 6 -18.22 6.08 -4.02
CA TYR A 6 -18.29 4.91 -3.14
C TYR A 6 -17.17 4.93 -2.10
N GLU A 7 -17.32 4.14 -1.04
CA GLU A 7 -16.31 3.94 -0.01
C GLU A 7 -15.84 5.26 0.63
N ALA A 8 -16.73 6.24 0.71
CA ALA A 8 -16.39 7.55 1.24
C ALA A 8 -16.21 7.50 2.75
N ARG A 9 -15.03 7.89 3.21
CA ARG A 9 -14.71 7.98 4.63
C ARG A 9 -15.13 9.33 5.21
N PRO A 10 -15.39 9.41 6.52
CA PRO A 10 -15.72 10.69 7.18
C PRO A 10 -14.63 11.76 7.05
N ASP A 11 -13.34 11.35 7.01
CA ASP A 11 -12.18 12.23 6.87
C ASP A 11 -12.05 12.84 5.46
N GLU A 12 -12.61 12.22 4.43
CA GLU A 12 -12.61 12.73 3.05
C GLU A 12 -13.69 13.80 2.80
N ARG A 13 -14.68 13.94 3.69
CA ARG A 13 -15.89 14.73 3.42
C ARG A 13 -15.59 16.19 3.08
N ALA A 14 -14.71 16.84 3.82
CA ALA A 14 -14.36 18.23 3.58
C ALA A 14 -13.66 18.45 2.22
N ASP A 15 -12.77 17.51 1.83
CA ASP A 15 -12.11 17.57 0.54
C ASP A 15 -13.08 17.24 -0.61
N LEU A 16 -14.01 16.31 -0.43
CA LEU A 16 -15.07 16.03 -1.41
C LEU A 16 -15.95 17.26 -1.66
N GLU A 17 -16.40 17.94 -0.60
CA GLU A 17 -17.19 19.18 -0.71
C GLU A 17 -16.39 20.29 -1.41
N LYS A 18 -15.11 20.45 -1.07
CA LYS A 18 -14.20 21.41 -1.72
C LYS A 18 -14.05 21.12 -3.20
N GLN A 19 -13.82 19.86 -3.60
CA GLN A 19 -13.68 19.48 -5.01
C GLN A 19 -15.00 19.60 -5.77
N ALA A 20 -16.12 19.27 -5.16
CA ALA A 20 -17.44 19.49 -5.74
C ALA A 20 -17.68 20.97 -6.10
N ALA A 21 -17.34 21.87 -5.17
CA ALA A 21 -17.46 23.30 -5.36
C ALA A 21 -16.47 23.82 -6.44
N LEU A 22 -15.20 23.36 -6.38
CA LEU A 22 -14.16 23.77 -7.33
C LEU A 22 -14.51 23.46 -8.80
N HIS A 23 -15.06 22.27 -9.02
CA HIS A 23 -15.40 21.79 -10.38
C HIS A 23 -16.86 22.01 -10.77
N GLY A 24 -17.70 22.55 -9.87
CA GLY A 24 -19.12 22.77 -10.13
C GLY A 24 -19.89 21.46 -10.40
N VAL A 25 -19.56 20.39 -9.67
CA VAL A 25 -20.16 19.06 -9.83
C VAL A 25 -21.01 18.68 -8.63
N GLU A 26 -22.04 17.86 -8.88
CA GLU A 26 -22.85 17.24 -7.85
C GLU A 26 -22.24 15.88 -7.47
N LEU A 27 -22.08 15.60 -6.19
CA LEU A 27 -21.64 14.31 -5.69
C LEU A 27 -22.81 13.55 -5.07
N SER A 28 -22.97 12.28 -5.47
CA SER A 28 -23.73 11.28 -4.70
C SER A 28 -22.72 10.45 -3.90
N VAL A 29 -22.86 10.41 -2.59
CA VAL A 29 -21.82 9.83 -1.71
C VAL A 29 -22.40 8.69 -0.88
N THR A 30 -21.68 7.57 -0.82
CA THR A 30 -21.98 6.42 0.05
C THR A 30 -20.68 5.85 0.64
N ASP A 31 -20.77 5.25 1.82
CA ASP A 31 -19.71 4.47 2.45
C ASP A 31 -19.67 3.01 1.96
N ALA A 32 -20.69 2.58 1.22
CA ALA A 32 -20.75 1.22 0.70
C ALA A 32 -19.61 0.89 -0.27
N VAL A 33 -19.08 -0.32 -0.18
CA VAL A 33 -18.18 -0.89 -1.18
C VAL A 33 -18.96 -1.12 -2.48
N PRO A 34 -18.41 -0.79 -3.65
CA PRO A 34 -19.09 -0.99 -4.92
C PRO A 34 -19.24 -2.50 -5.23
N THR A 35 -20.47 -2.88 -5.57
CA THR A 35 -20.83 -4.26 -5.96
C THR A 35 -21.83 -4.22 -7.11
N LEU A 36 -22.02 -5.37 -7.78
CA LEU A 36 -23.03 -5.47 -8.83
C LEU A 36 -24.44 -5.16 -8.32
N GLU A 37 -24.73 -5.53 -7.06
CA GLU A 37 -26.06 -5.32 -6.44
C GLU A 37 -26.36 -3.83 -6.21
N ASN A 38 -25.35 -3.02 -5.88
CA ASN A 38 -25.51 -1.60 -5.60
C ASN A 38 -25.05 -0.68 -6.74
N ALA A 39 -24.68 -1.22 -7.90
CA ALA A 39 -24.24 -0.46 -9.07
C ALA A 39 -25.27 0.60 -9.51
N SER A 40 -26.59 0.32 -9.30
CA SER A 40 -27.68 1.22 -9.63
C SER A 40 -27.64 2.56 -8.87
N LEU A 41 -26.90 2.68 -7.78
CA LEU A 41 -26.67 3.95 -7.07
C LEU A 41 -25.94 4.99 -7.96
N ALA A 42 -25.21 4.52 -8.97
CA ALA A 42 -24.53 5.39 -9.94
C ALA A 42 -25.44 5.87 -11.09
N ALA A 43 -26.74 5.51 -11.09
CA ALA A 43 -27.67 5.92 -12.14
C ALA A 43 -27.74 7.46 -12.26
N GLY A 44 -27.65 7.97 -13.50
CA GLY A 44 -27.64 9.41 -13.78
C GLY A 44 -26.31 10.12 -13.50
N CYS A 45 -25.28 9.41 -13.06
CA CYS A 45 -23.92 9.91 -12.95
C CYS A 45 -23.15 9.70 -14.27
N ILE A 46 -22.14 10.52 -14.51
CA ILE A 46 -21.23 10.37 -15.66
C ILE A 46 -19.96 9.60 -15.28
N GLY A 47 -19.62 9.60 -14.00
CA GLY A 47 -18.41 8.97 -13.47
C GLY A 47 -18.63 8.36 -12.08
N VAL A 48 -17.74 7.44 -11.74
CA VAL A 48 -17.69 6.75 -10.45
C VAL A 48 -16.30 6.94 -9.84
N SER A 49 -16.23 7.31 -8.57
CA SER A 49 -14.99 7.40 -7.78
C SER A 49 -15.02 6.37 -6.66
N ILE A 50 -14.00 5.50 -6.60
CA ILE A 50 -13.88 4.39 -5.62
C ILE A 50 -12.62 4.56 -4.76
N LEU A 51 -12.53 3.80 -3.66
CA LEU A 51 -11.33 3.79 -2.79
C LEU A 51 -10.54 2.46 -2.84
N GLY A 52 -11.07 1.42 -3.51
CA GLY A 52 -10.33 0.20 -3.81
C GLY A 52 -10.42 -0.89 -2.76
N GLN A 53 -11.46 -0.92 -1.94
CA GLN A 53 -11.76 -2.05 -1.04
C GLN A 53 -12.51 -3.18 -1.77
N GLY A 54 -13.15 -2.87 -2.90
CA GLY A 54 -13.88 -3.83 -3.73
C GLY A 54 -13.17 -4.16 -5.04
N CYS A 55 -13.39 -5.37 -5.55
CA CYS A 55 -12.96 -5.77 -6.88
C CYS A 55 -13.87 -5.16 -7.94
N ILE A 56 -13.31 -4.47 -8.92
CA ILE A 56 -14.01 -3.88 -10.07
C ILE A 56 -13.77 -4.78 -11.27
N ASP A 57 -14.53 -5.85 -11.32
CA ASP A 57 -14.46 -6.86 -12.38
C ASP A 57 -15.23 -6.44 -13.64
N ALA A 58 -15.13 -7.25 -14.69
CA ALA A 58 -15.81 -7.04 -15.96
C ALA A 58 -17.33 -6.87 -15.81
N ALA A 59 -17.97 -7.64 -14.93
CA ALA A 59 -19.43 -7.59 -14.76
C ALA A 59 -19.88 -6.24 -14.16
N LEU A 60 -19.15 -5.73 -13.17
CA LEU A 60 -19.45 -4.44 -12.56
C LEU A 60 -19.14 -3.29 -13.53
N LEU A 61 -18.07 -3.38 -14.32
CA LEU A 61 -17.74 -2.41 -15.37
C LEU A 61 -18.82 -2.36 -16.45
N ASP A 62 -19.35 -3.51 -16.89
CA ASP A 62 -20.46 -3.59 -17.84
C ASP A 62 -21.74 -2.95 -17.27
N ALA A 63 -22.04 -3.19 -15.99
CA ALA A 63 -23.17 -2.57 -15.32
C ALA A 63 -23.03 -1.03 -15.28
N TYR A 64 -21.87 -0.51 -14.95
CA TYR A 64 -21.60 0.92 -14.98
C TYR A 64 -21.71 1.48 -16.39
N HIS A 65 -21.16 0.80 -17.40
CA HIS A 65 -21.25 1.23 -18.79
C HIS A 65 -22.70 1.29 -19.29
N ALA A 66 -23.53 0.30 -18.91
CA ALA A 66 -24.96 0.27 -19.23
C ALA A 66 -25.74 1.42 -18.57
N LEU A 67 -25.33 1.87 -17.39
CA LEU A 67 -25.89 3.05 -16.69
C LEU A 67 -25.47 4.39 -17.31
N GLY A 68 -24.57 4.37 -18.29
CA GLY A 68 -24.06 5.59 -18.95
C GLY A 68 -22.79 6.16 -18.33
N ILE A 69 -22.17 5.46 -17.36
CA ILE A 69 -20.86 5.83 -16.81
C ILE A 69 -19.79 5.73 -17.91
N ARG A 70 -18.93 6.74 -17.99
CA ARG A 70 -17.83 6.85 -18.94
C ARG A 70 -16.48 6.99 -18.27
N TYR A 71 -16.45 7.35 -16.99
CA TYR A 71 -15.24 7.67 -16.25
C TYR A 71 -15.26 6.94 -14.90
N LEU A 72 -14.13 6.29 -14.58
CA LEU A 72 -13.86 5.69 -13.28
C LEU A 72 -12.60 6.32 -12.70
N SER A 73 -12.59 6.65 -11.44
CA SER A 73 -11.38 6.99 -10.71
C SER A 73 -11.20 6.08 -9.50
N THR A 74 -9.99 5.63 -9.24
CA THR A 74 -9.66 5.09 -7.93
C THR A 74 -8.87 6.12 -7.13
N ARG A 75 -9.29 6.37 -5.88
CA ARG A 75 -8.59 7.28 -4.97
C ARG A 75 -7.37 6.60 -4.33
N THR A 76 -6.78 5.64 -5.03
CA THR A 76 -5.57 4.89 -4.64
C THR A 76 -4.49 5.02 -5.71
N ILE A 77 -3.22 4.86 -5.32
CA ILE A 77 -2.11 4.74 -6.30
C ILE A 77 -2.14 3.37 -6.98
N GLY A 78 -2.39 2.30 -6.22
CA GLY A 78 -2.57 0.95 -6.74
C GLY A 78 -3.92 0.79 -7.41
N TYR A 79 -3.96 -0.01 -8.47
CA TYR A 79 -5.15 -0.22 -9.29
C TYR A 79 -5.34 -1.69 -9.69
N ASP A 80 -4.67 -2.58 -8.98
CA ASP A 80 -4.71 -4.04 -9.17
C ASP A 80 -6.10 -4.65 -8.93
N HIS A 81 -7.00 -3.92 -8.27
CA HIS A 81 -8.40 -4.29 -8.05
C HIS A 81 -9.34 -3.96 -9.22
N ILE A 82 -8.83 -3.36 -10.33
CA ILE A 82 -9.62 -2.94 -11.49
C ILE A 82 -9.23 -3.74 -12.73
N ASP A 83 -10.20 -4.34 -13.42
CA ASP A 83 -9.99 -4.94 -14.74
C ASP A 83 -9.82 -3.86 -15.82
N LEU A 84 -8.58 -3.37 -15.95
CA LEU A 84 -8.25 -2.30 -16.90
C LEU A 84 -8.39 -2.73 -18.37
N ASP A 85 -8.16 -4.01 -18.67
CA ASP A 85 -8.24 -4.49 -20.05
C ASP A 85 -9.70 -4.53 -20.50
N HIS A 86 -10.60 -4.98 -19.63
CA HIS A 86 -12.02 -4.90 -19.89
C HIS A 86 -12.50 -3.44 -19.98
N ALA A 87 -12.09 -2.56 -19.06
CA ALA A 87 -12.43 -1.14 -19.08
C ALA A 87 -12.05 -0.49 -20.43
N ARG A 88 -10.84 -0.77 -20.94
CA ARG A 88 -10.40 -0.29 -22.29
C ARG A 88 -11.28 -0.83 -23.40
N SER A 89 -11.64 -2.12 -23.35
CA SER A 89 -12.42 -2.77 -24.40
C SER A 89 -13.82 -2.17 -24.58
N ILE A 90 -14.41 -1.67 -23.48
CA ILE A 90 -15.75 -1.04 -23.49
C ILE A 90 -15.68 0.50 -23.59
N GLY A 91 -14.47 1.07 -23.70
CA GLY A 91 -14.27 2.52 -23.84
C GLY A 91 -14.46 3.33 -22.56
N LEU A 92 -14.36 2.68 -21.38
CA LEU A 92 -14.43 3.35 -20.09
C LEU A 92 -13.04 3.88 -19.72
N ARG A 93 -12.94 5.19 -19.46
CA ARG A 93 -11.68 5.81 -19.07
C ARG A 93 -11.48 5.73 -17.58
N VAL A 94 -10.28 5.30 -17.16
CA VAL A 94 -9.92 5.07 -15.77
C VAL A 94 -8.71 5.92 -15.39
N CYS A 95 -8.74 6.54 -14.21
CA CYS A 95 -7.58 7.20 -13.63
C CYS A 95 -7.35 6.76 -12.17
N SER A 96 -6.12 6.88 -11.71
CA SER A 96 -5.70 6.60 -10.33
C SER A 96 -5.39 7.89 -9.55
N ALA A 97 -5.07 7.75 -8.27
CA ALA A 97 -4.55 8.85 -7.47
C ALA A 97 -3.03 8.98 -7.60
N SER A 98 -2.53 10.16 -7.24
CA SER A 98 -1.11 10.43 -7.07
C SER A 98 -0.93 11.37 -5.89
N TYR A 99 -0.06 11.00 -4.95
CA TYR A 99 0.32 11.84 -3.81
C TYR A 99 1.83 11.78 -3.57
N ALA A 100 2.33 12.66 -2.72
CA ALA A 100 3.75 12.69 -2.38
C ALA A 100 4.17 11.38 -1.70
N PRO A 101 5.34 10.81 -2.00
CA PRO A 101 5.79 9.53 -1.45
C PRO A 101 6.21 9.62 0.02
N ASN A 102 6.23 10.82 0.59
CA ASN A 102 6.80 11.11 1.92
C ASN A 102 6.09 10.35 3.03
N GLY A 103 4.75 10.34 3.05
CA GLY A 103 3.99 9.67 4.12
C GLY A 103 4.33 8.18 4.24
N VAL A 104 4.30 7.46 3.12
CA VAL A 104 4.65 6.01 3.10
C VAL A 104 6.13 5.81 3.44
N ALA A 105 7.02 6.69 2.97
CA ALA A 105 8.44 6.58 3.25
C ALA A 105 8.76 6.83 4.73
N ASP A 106 8.13 7.83 5.34
CA ASP A 106 8.28 8.13 6.78
C ASP A 106 7.75 6.97 7.62
N PHE A 107 6.58 6.43 7.25
CA PHE A 107 5.97 5.28 7.91
C PHE A 107 6.87 4.04 7.82
N THR A 108 7.47 3.79 6.66
CA THR A 108 8.44 2.69 6.47
C THR A 108 9.63 2.81 7.41
N VAL A 109 10.23 4.00 7.52
CA VAL A 109 11.36 4.25 8.43
C VAL A 109 10.93 4.06 9.88
N MET A 110 9.74 4.54 10.27
CA MET A 110 9.16 4.30 11.59
C MET A 110 9.04 2.80 11.87
N MET A 111 8.48 2.00 10.94
CA MET A 111 8.34 0.55 11.09
C MET A 111 9.69 -0.14 11.27
N ILE A 112 10.71 0.25 10.50
CA ILE A 112 12.09 -0.24 10.66
C ILE A 112 12.58 0.03 12.08
N LEU A 113 12.45 1.27 12.56
CA LEU A 113 12.88 1.65 13.91
C LEU A 113 12.11 0.90 15.01
N MET A 114 10.80 0.74 14.84
CA MET A 114 9.96 -0.01 15.80
C MET A 114 10.39 -1.49 15.89
N CYS A 115 10.71 -2.14 14.76
CA CYS A 115 11.23 -3.50 14.73
C CYS A 115 12.60 -3.59 15.40
N LEU A 116 13.54 -2.72 15.03
CA LEU A 116 14.91 -2.71 15.57
C LEU A 116 14.96 -2.40 17.08
N ARG A 117 13.98 -1.70 17.62
CA ARG A 117 13.92 -1.28 19.03
C ARG A 117 12.92 -2.07 19.87
N HIS A 118 12.37 -3.18 19.34
CA HIS A 118 11.39 -4.03 20.02
C HIS A 118 10.20 -3.25 20.61
N TYR A 119 9.72 -2.23 19.86
CA TYR A 119 8.79 -1.23 20.38
C TYR A 119 7.42 -1.82 20.75
N LYS A 120 6.89 -2.78 19.96
CA LYS A 120 5.63 -3.51 20.29
C LYS A 120 5.72 -4.17 21.66
N GLN A 121 6.84 -4.84 21.93
CA GLN A 121 7.06 -5.52 23.22
C GLN A 121 7.15 -4.54 24.39
N ALA A 122 7.87 -3.44 24.21
CA ALA A 122 8.03 -2.40 25.21
C ALA A 122 6.68 -1.77 25.59
N LEU A 123 5.85 -1.42 24.60
CA LEU A 123 4.52 -0.89 24.82
C LEU A 123 3.62 -1.87 25.56
N TRP A 124 3.58 -3.13 25.13
CA TRP A 124 2.74 -4.15 25.76
C TRP A 124 3.13 -4.40 27.21
N ARG A 125 4.45 -4.48 27.50
CA ARG A 125 4.93 -4.63 28.88
C ARG A 125 4.58 -3.44 29.75
N GLY A 126 4.66 -2.23 29.23
CA GLY A 126 4.27 -1.01 29.95
C GLY A 126 2.80 -1.02 30.40
N GLN A 127 1.90 -1.65 29.61
CA GLN A 127 0.49 -1.77 29.98
C GLN A 127 0.24 -2.70 31.17
N VAL A 128 1.17 -3.60 31.49
CA VAL A 128 1.10 -4.52 32.62
C VAL A 128 2.14 -4.21 33.71
N ASN A 129 2.69 -2.99 33.72
CA ASN A 129 3.68 -2.50 34.68
C ASN A 129 5.01 -3.28 34.70
N ASP A 130 5.36 -3.98 33.61
CA ASP A 130 6.69 -4.58 33.45
C ASP A 130 7.63 -3.56 32.77
N PHE A 131 8.44 -2.89 33.56
CA PHE A 131 9.43 -1.92 33.10
C PHE A 131 10.86 -2.48 33.02
N SER A 132 11.01 -3.81 33.01
CA SER A 132 12.31 -4.47 32.86
C SER A 132 12.88 -4.32 31.45
N LEU A 133 14.22 -4.25 31.35
CA LEU A 133 14.91 -4.15 30.05
C LEU A 133 15.25 -5.49 29.41
N THR A 134 15.03 -6.60 30.11
CA THR A 134 15.39 -7.95 29.63
C THR A 134 14.71 -8.26 28.31
N GLY A 135 15.50 -8.54 27.26
CA GLY A 135 15.02 -8.87 25.92
C GLY A 135 14.51 -7.68 25.10
N LEU A 136 14.72 -6.43 25.57
CA LEU A 136 14.39 -5.20 24.81
C LEU A 136 15.63 -4.51 24.21
N GLN A 137 16.82 -5.15 24.30
CA GLN A 137 18.02 -4.60 23.69
C GLN A 137 17.88 -4.60 22.17
N GLY A 138 17.86 -3.39 21.60
CA GLY A 138 17.74 -3.16 20.16
C GLY A 138 19.07 -2.95 19.45
N ARG A 139 19.00 -2.67 18.14
CA ARG A 139 20.15 -2.40 17.26
C ARG A 139 20.14 -0.95 16.82
N GLU A 140 21.32 -0.37 16.55
CA GLU A 140 21.49 0.99 15.99
C GLU A 140 21.56 0.91 14.46
N MET A 141 20.78 1.75 13.79
CA MET A 141 20.66 1.71 12.32
C MET A 141 21.97 1.99 11.59
N LYS A 142 22.85 2.86 12.15
CA LYS A 142 24.15 3.22 11.54
C LYS A 142 25.06 2.03 11.26
N ASP A 143 24.92 0.95 12.04
CA ASP A 143 25.77 -0.25 11.94
C ASP A 143 25.16 -1.34 11.03
N LEU A 144 24.02 -1.02 10.38
CA LEU A 144 23.25 -1.98 9.61
C LEU A 144 23.36 -1.73 8.10
N THR A 145 23.12 -2.81 7.37
CA THR A 145 22.88 -2.76 5.93
C THR A 145 21.39 -2.88 5.66
N ILE A 146 20.82 -1.87 5.00
CA ILE A 146 19.40 -1.84 4.65
C ILE A 146 19.26 -2.16 3.15
N GLY A 147 18.52 -3.21 2.82
CA GLY A 147 18.19 -3.61 1.46
C GLY A 147 16.87 -2.99 1.01
N ILE A 148 16.90 -2.21 -0.05
CA ILE A 148 15.73 -1.57 -0.67
C ILE A 148 15.37 -2.34 -1.94
N ILE A 149 14.19 -2.97 -1.96
CA ILE A 149 13.68 -3.67 -3.14
C ILE A 149 12.64 -2.78 -3.81
N GLY A 150 12.99 -2.21 -4.97
CA GLY A 150 12.23 -1.18 -5.66
C GLY A 150 12.68 0.23 -5.30
N THR A 151 13.20 0.97 -6.29
CA THR A 151 13.68 2.35 -6.16
C THR A 151 12.83 3.35 -6.93
N GLY A 152 11.52 3.04 -7.07
CA GLY A 152 10.50 3.95 -7.61
C GLY A 152 10.33 5.19 -6.74
N ARG A 153 9.21 5.90 -6.87
CA ARG A 153 8.94 7.14 -6.12
C ARG A 153 9.08 6.97 -4.60
N ILE A 154 8.44 5.92 -4.04
CA ILE A 154 8.44 5.64 -2.59
C ILE A 154 9.81 5.14 -2.14
N GLY A 155 10.36 4.10 -2.79
CA GLY A 155 11.67 3.55 -2.41
C GLY A 155 12.79 4.58 -2.49
N ALA A 156 12.77 5.46 -3.49
CA ALA A 156 13.72 6.57 -3.58
C ALA A 156 13.58 7.56 -2.40
N GLN A 157 12.35 7.81 -1.94
CA GLN A 157 12.14 8.67 -0.77
C GLN A 157 12.60 7.97 0.52
N VAL A 158 12.36 6.66 0.66
CA VAL A 158 12.90 5.86 1.78
C VAL A 158 14.43 5.93 1.83
N VAL A 159 15.10 5.81 0.67
CA VAL A 159 16.57 5.99 0.59
C VAL A 159 16.99 7.36 1.12
N ARG A 160 16.32 8.44 0.70
CA ARG A 160 16.63 9.81 1.19
C ARG A 160 16.42 9.93 2.68
N ASN A 161 15.32 9.40 3.22
CA ASN A 161 15.04 9.44 4.65
C ASN A 161 16.07 8.65 5.46
N LEU A 162 16.51 7.50 4.95
CA LEU A 162 17.51 6.64 5.60
C LEU A 162 18.93 7.23 5.55
N SER A 163 19.24 8.08 4.58
CA SER A 163 20.60 8.64 4.43
C SER A 163 21.08 9.40 5.67
N GLY A 164 20.17 10.00 6.45
CA GLY A 164 20.48 10.69 7.70
C GLY A 164 20.89 9.77 8.87
N PHE A 165 20.65 8.45 8.77
CA PHE A 165 21.00 7.49 9.82
C PHE A 165 22.42 6.93 9.69
N GLY A 166 23.12 7.18 8.57
CA GLY A 166 24.48 6.71 8.34
C GLY A 166 24.61 5.20 8.07
N CYS A 167 23.51 4.50 7.81
CA CYS A 167 23.52 3.10 7.46
C CYS A 167 24.01 2.86 6.02
N ARG A 168 24.47 1.64 5.74
CA ARG A 168 24.76 1.21 4.37
C ARG A 168 23.45 0.85 3.67
N ILE A 169 23.22 1.37 2.47
CA ILE A 169 22.02 1.08 1.69
C ILE A 169 22.38 0.29 0.43
N LEU A 170 21.81 -0.91 0.30
CA LEU A 170 21.80 -1.70 -0.92
C LEU A 170 20.47 -1.53 -1.63
N ALA A 171 20.48 -1.53 -2.96
CA ALA A 171 19.27 -1.41 -3.75
C ALA A 171 19.19 -2.48 -4.84
N TYR A 172 18.00 -2.97 -5.08
CA TYR A 172 17.65 -3.81 -6.22
C TYR A 172 16.42 -3.23 -6.92
N ASP A 173 16.53 -3.07 -8.22
CA ASP A 173 15.42 -2.66 -9.09
C ASP A 173 15.70 -3.18 -10.50
N LEU A 174 14.65 -3.42 -11.29
CA LEU A 174 14.77 -3.74 -12.71
C LEU A 174 15.33 -2.56 -13.51
N ARG A 175 15.05 -1.32 -13.05
CA ARG A 175 15.55 -0.07 -13.62
C ARG A 175 16.20 0.77 -12.53
N ARG A 176 17.52 1.00 -12.62
CA ARG A 176 18.21 1.88 -11.68
C ARG A 176 17.63 3.29 -11.73
N ASN A 177 17.45 3.87 -10.56
CA ASN A 177 16.98 5.25 -10.42
C ASN A 177 18.19 6.20 -10.21
N PRO A 178 18.55 7.03 -11.21
CA PRO A 178 19.70 7.93 -11.10
C PRO A 178 19.60 8.91 -9.94
N ALA A 179 18.40 9.25 -9.51
CA ALA A 179 18.17 10.23 -8.44
C ALA A 179 18.65 9.76 -7.05
N VAL A 180 18.90 8.46 -6.87
CA VAL A 180 19.38 7.87 -5.60
C VAL A 180 20.69 7.11 -5.74
N GLU A 181 21.25 6.97 -6.96
CA GLU A 181 22.53 6.28 -7.18
C GLU A 181 23.68 6.76 -6.26
N PRO A 182 23.82 8.05 -5.94
CA PRO A 182 24.88 8.49 -5.02
C PRO A 182 24.72 8.00 -3.57
N GLN A 183 23.54 7.53 -3.20
CA GLN A 183 23.18 7.18 -1.81
C GLN A 183 23.08 5.66 -1.61
N VAL A 184 23.10 4.86 -2.69
CA VAL A 184 22.90 3.42 -2.63
C VAL A 184 23.97 2.66 -3.42
N THR A 185 24.17 1.40 -3.07
CA THR A 185 24.92 0.45 -3.93
C THR A 185 23.91 -0.50 -4.59
N TYR A 186 23.73 -0.40 -5.91
CA TYR A 186 22.88 -1.35 -6.64
C TYR A 186 23.59 -2.70 -6.76
N VAL A 187 22.88 -3.76 -6.38
CA VAL A 187 23.33 -5.15 -6.41
C VAL A 187 22.26 -6.04 -7.06
N ASP A 188 22.61 -7.29 -7.36
CA ASP A 188 21.61 -8.30 -7.72
C ASP A 188 20.75 -8.69 -6.51
N PHE A 189 19.63 -9.36 -6.79
CA PHE A 189 18.66 -9.72 -5.76
C PHE A 189 19.24 -10.62 -4.68
N ASP A 190 19.97 -11.67 -5.06
CA ASP A 190 20.55 -12.62 -4.12
C ASP A 190 21.63 -11.98 -3.23
N THR A 191 22.43 -11.09 -3.79
CA THR A 191 23.41 -10.30 -3.03
C THR A 191 22.72 -9.38 -2.02
N LEU A 192 21.61 -8.74 -2.41
CA LEU A 192 20.82 -7.92 -1.49
C LEU A 192 20.30 -8.75 -0.33
N LEU A 193 19.69 -9.91 -0.60
CA LEU A 193 19.17 -10.82 0.42
C LEU A 193 20.28 -11.24 1.40
N ALA A 194 21.42 -11.68 0.89
CA ALA A 194 22.52 -12.22 1.69
C ALA A 194 23.24 -11.17 2.55
N GLN A 195 23.23 -9.89 2.15
CA GLN A 195 24.02 -8.86 2.82
C GLN A 195 23.17 -7.91 3.69
N SER A 196 21.84 -7.94 3.60
CA SER A 196 20.98 -7.01 4.32
C SER A 196 20.65 -7.51 5.73
N ASP A 197 20.66 -6.59 6.69
CA ASP A 197 20.15 -6.78 8.05
C ASP A 197 18.65 -6.43 8.13
N VAL A 198 18.21 -5.50 7.29
CA VAL A 198 16.82 -5.10 7.12
C VAL A 198 16.51 -5.10 5.62
N ILE A 199 15.37 -5.63 5.24
CA ILE A 199 14.88 -5.61 3.85
C ILE A 199 13.52 -4.91 3.83
N THR A 200 13.33 -3.98 2.90
CA THR A 200 12.03 -3.30 2.73
C THR A 200 11.59 -3.28 1.27
N LEU A 201 10.28 -3.47 1.06
CA LEU A 201 9.66 -3.67 -0.25
C LEU A 201 8.94 -2.42 -0.72
N HIS A 202 9.24 -1.96 -1.95
CA HIS A 202 8.66 -0.75 -2.56
C HIS A 202 8.38 -0.95 -4.06
N MET A 203 7.85 -2.10 -4.43
CA MET A 203 7.51 -2.44 -5.80
C MET A 203 6.00 -2.66 -5.95
N PRO A 204 5.42 -2.46 -7.15
CA PRO A 204 4.04 -2.87 -7.42
C PRO A 204 3.92 -4.40 -7.40
N LEU A 205 2.72 -4.90 -7.16
CA LEU A 205 2.41 -6.32 -7.34
C LEU A 205 2.22 -6.61 -8.84
N LEU A 206 2.93 -7.61 -9.32
CA LEU A 206 2.85 -8.18 -10.66
C LEU A 206 2.84 -9.70 -10.54
N ASP A 207 2.32 -10.41 -11.54
CA ASP A 207 2.37 -11.89 -11.55
C ASP A 207 3.79 -12.43 -11.42
N SER A 208 4.76 -11.70 -11.99
CA SER A 208 6.18 -12.10 -11.99
C SER A 208 6.90 -11.92 -10.65
N ASN A 209 6.34 -11.16 -9.71
CA ASN A 209 6.96 -10.89 -8.40
C ASN A 209 6.06 -11.27 -7.20
N ARG A 210 4.92 -11.92 -7.47
CA ARG A 210 4.11 -12.54 -6.41
C ARG A 210 4.99 -13.52 -5.63
N HIS A 211 4.95 -13.43 -4.29
CA HIS A 211 5.78 -14.23 -3.39
C HIS A 211 7.29 -14.15 -3.69
N ILE A 212 7.78 -12.98 -4.09
CA ILE A 212 9.23 -12.78 -4.24
C ILE A 212 9.98 -13.00 -2.92
N ILE A 213 9.30 -12.75 -1.79
CA ILE A 213 9.73 -13.17 -0.46
C ILE A 213 9.00 -14.49 -0.13
N ASN A 214 9.74 -15.59 -0.21
CA ASN A 214 9.27 -16.95 0.00
C ASN A 214 10.32 -17.77 0.77
N ARG A 215 10.09 -19.06 1.01
CA ARG A 215 11.01 -19.94 1.73
C ARG A 215 12.42 -19.91 1.15
N GLU A 216 12.55 -19.93 -0.19
CA GLU A 216 13.86 -19.96 -0.85
C GLU A 216 14.60 -18.63 -0.66
N SER A 217 13.93 -17.50 -0.87
CA SER A 217 14.53 -16.18 -0.69
C SER A 217 14.87 -15.90 0.79
N ILE A 218 14.01 -16.31 1.73
CA ILE A 218 14.24 -16.20 3.18
C ILE A 218 15.48 -17.05 3.59
N ALA A 219 15.63 -18.24 3.03
CA ALA A 219 16.80 -19.09 3.33
C ALA A 219 18.14 -18.42 2.98
N LYS A 220 18.17 -17.56 1.94
CA LYS A 220 19.35 -16.80 1.51
C LYS A 220 19.66 -15.59 2.39
N MET A 221 18.70 -15.12 3.19
CA MET A 221 18.86 -13.95 4.04
C MET A 221 19.76 -14.22 5.25
N ARG A 222 20.18 -13.17 5.93
CA ARG A 222 20.88 -13.29 7.22
C ARG A 222 19.94 -13.82 8.30
N ASP A 223 20.48 -14.55 9.25
CA ASP A 223 19.73 -14.95 10.44
C ASP A 223 19.37 -13.71 11.28
N GLY A 224 18.12 -13.65 11.73
CA GLY A 224 17.60 -12.51 12.45
C GLY A 224 17.32 -11.28 11.57
N VAL A 225 17.14 -11.44 10.25
CA VAL A 225 16.78 -10.36 9.33
C VAL A 225 15.47 -9.70 9.75
N VAL A 226 15.37 -8.40 9.54
CA VAL A 226 14.10 -7.65 9.68
C VAL A 226 13.51 -7.44 8.29
N ILE A 227 12.23 -7.74 8.11
CA ILE A 227 11.51 -7.50 6.86
C ILE A 227 10.40 -6.48 7.10
N VAL A 228 10.33 -5.45 6.24
CA VAL A 228 9.27 -4.42 6.28
C VAL A 228 8.56 -4.38 4.94
N ASN A 229 7.23 -4.48 4.97
CA ASN A 229 6.38 -4.38 3.78
C ASN A 229 5.28 -3.35 3.97
N CYS A 230 5.43 -2.20 3.33
CA CYS A 230 4.42 -1.15 3.21
C CYS A 230 3.98 -1.00 1.73
N SER A 231 3.96 -2.11 0.98
CA SER A 231 3.67 -2.11 -0.45
C SER A 231 2.44 -2.96 -0.77
N ARG A 232 2.61 -4.27 -1.00
CA ARG A 232 1.51 -5.23 -1.23
C ARG A 232 1.76 -6.51 -0.47
N GLY A 233 0.72 -7.06 0.16
CA GLY A 233 0.80 -8.27 0.99
C GLY A 233 1.38 -9.46 0.25
N GLU A 234 0.89 -9.70 -0.97
CA GLU A 234 1.24 -10.85 -1.80
C GLU A 234 2.66 -10.82 -2.36
N LEU A 235 3.43 -9.79 -2.12
CA LEU A 235 4.88 -9.81 -2.37
C LEU A 235 5.61 -10.79 -1.43
N ALA A 236 4.98 -11.16 -0.31
CA ALA A 236 5.54 -12.07 0.67
C ALA A 236 4.54 -13.20 0.98
N ASP A 237 4.99 -14.45 0.82
CA ASP A 237 4.24 -15.64 1.21
C ASP A 237 4.06 -15.67 2.73
N ILE A 238 2.82 -15.58 3.19
CA ILE A 238 2.51 -15.51 4.62
C ILE A 238 2.96 -16.76 5.39
N GLU A 239 2.88 -17.96 4.77
CA GLU A 239 3.34 -19.20 5.41
C GLU A 239 4.85 -19.22 5.57
N ALA A 240 5.58 -18.73 4.56
CA ALA A 240 7.03 -18.61 4.65
C ALA A 240 7.46 -17.58 5.70
N LEU A 241 6.72 -16.48 5.87
CA LEU A 241 6.95 -15.50 6.92
C LEU A 241 6.73 -16.11 8.31
N ILE A 242 5.65 -16.87 8.51
CA ILE A 242 5.36 -17.56 9.76
C ILE A 242 6.52 -18.52 10.12
N GLU A 243 6.89 -19.39 9.19
CA GLU A 243 8.00 -20.33 9.38
C GLU A 243 9.33 -19.61 9.71
N GLY A 244 9.59 -18.49 9.01
CA GLY A 244 10.78 -17.67 9.26
C GLY A 244 10.80 -17.06 10.67
N ILE A 245 9.66 -16.64 11.21
CA ILE A 245 9.53 -16.13 12.58
C ILE A 245 9.68 -17.25 13.60
N GLU A 246 9.03 -18.40 13.38
CA GLU A 246 9.07 -19.55 14.30
C GLU A 246 10.49 -20.13 14.45
N THR A 247 11.24 -20.19 13.34
CA THR A 247 12.63 -20.70 13.35
C THR A 247 13.64 -19.64 13.81
N GLY A 248 13.24 -18.38 13.93
CA GLY A 248 14.14 -17.26 14.24
C GLY A 248 15.00 -16.80 13.07
N LYS A 249 14.78 -17.33 11.87
CA LYS A 249 15.42 -16.85 10.64
C LYS A 249 15.06 -15.40 10.37
N ILE A 250 13.80 -15.03 10.61
CA ILE A 250 13.32 -13.65 10.62
C ILE A 250 13.29 -13.16 12.09
N GLY A 251 14.06 -12.12 12.36
CA GLY A 251 14.14 -11.50 13.68
C GLY A 251 12.95 -10.63 14.05
N ALA A 252 12.39 -9.92 13.05
CA ALA A 252 11.17 -9.14 13.21
C ALA A 252 10.50 -8.85 11.86
N LEU A 253 9.18 -8.61 11.91
CA LEU A 253 8.37 -8.17 10.77
C LEU A 253 7.69 -6.84 11.07
N GLY A 254 7.71 -5.94 10.09
CA GLY A 254 6.91 -4.72 10.06
C GLY A 254 6.02 -4.74 8.81
N MET A 255 4.73 -5.02 8.98
CA MET A 255 3.81 -5.29 7.88
C MET A 255 2.65 -4.30 7.94
N ASP A 256 2.60 -3.37 7.00
CA ASP A 256 1.42 -2.52 6.78
C ASP A 256 0.42 -3.20 5.85
N THR A 257 0.91 -4.13 5.03
CA THR A 257 0.13 -4.99 4.12
C THR A 257 0.54 -6.44 4.31
N VAL A 258 -0.44 -7.35 4.34
CA VAL A 258 -0.24 -8.79 4.54
C VAL A 258 -1.13 -9.55 3.57
N GLU A 259 -0.64 -10.62 2.97
CA GLU A 259 -1.43 -11.48 2.10
C GLU A 259 -2.71 -11.95 2.79
N GLY A 260 -3.85 -11.75 2.12
CA GLY A 260 -5.17 -12.10 2.64
C GLY A 260 -5.71 -11.13 3.68
N ASP A 261 -5.30 -9.86 3.64
CA ASP A 261 -5.84 -8.79 4.47
C ASP A 261 -7.13 -8.17 3.90
N GLU A 262 -7.55 -8.56 2.68
CA GLU A 262 -8.81 -8.13 2.08
C GLU A 262 -10.00 -8.49 2.97
N GLY A 263 -10.88 -7.51 3.19
CA GLY A 263 -12.05 -7.65 4.06
C GLY A 263 -11.73 -7.70 5.56
N ILE A 264 -10.45 -7.56 5.95
CA ILE A 264 -10.02 -7.44 7.35
C ILE A 264 -9.68 -5.99 7.69
N ILE A 265 -8.86 -5.36 6.85
CA ILE A 265 -8.40 -3.99 7.09
C ILE A 265 -9.51 -2.95 6.87
N HIS A 266 -9.39 -1.80 7.52
CA HIS A 266 -10.30 -0.66 7.44
C HIS A 266 -11.72 -0.94 7.96
N ALA A 267 -11.96 -2.05 8.68
CA ALA A 267 -13.24 -2.38 9.28
C ALA A 267 -13.08 -2.75 10.77
N ASP A 268 -14.20 -2.66 11.50
CA ASP A 268 -14.26 -3.02 12.92
C ASP A 268 -14.76 -4.45 13.08
N HIS A 269 -13.86 -5.36 13.42
CA HIS A 269 -14.13 -6.77 13.58
C HIS A 269 -14.05 -7.25 15.04
N ARG A 270 -14.21 -6.36 16.01
CA ARG A 270 -14.05 -6.71 17.45
C ARG A 270 -14.98 -7.82 17.93
N VAL A 271 -16.08 -8.03 17.23
CA VAL A 271 -17.09 -9.06 17.58
C VAL A 271 -17.25 -10.13 16.50
N ASP A 272 -16.44 -10.11 15.45
CA ASP A 272 -16.54 -11.02 14.31
C ASP A 272 -15.60 -12.22 14.46
N ILE A 273 -15.97 -13.32 13.82
CA ILE A 273 -15.07 -14.46 13.62
C ILE A 273 -14.47 -14.33 12.23
N LEU A 274 -13.21 -13.96 12.16
CA LEU A 274 -12.51 -13.79 10.89
C LEU A 274 -11.85 -15.10 10.44
N PRO A 275 -11.97 -15.48 9.16
CA PRO A 275 -11.55 -16.81 8.68
C PRO A 275 -10.04 -16.94 8.43
N ASN A 276 -9.29 -15.84 8.30
CA ASN A 276 -7.86 -15.90 7.97
C ASN A 276 -6.99 -16.26 9.20
N ARG A 277 -6.76 -17.57 9.39
CA ARG A 277 -5.97 -18.09 10.51
C ARG A 277 -4.52 -17.64 10.48
N ASN A 278 -3.90 -17.61 9.31
CA ASN A 278 -2.48 -17.26 9.17
C ASN A 278 -2.24 -15.81 9.54
N TRP A 279 -3.15 -14.91 9.15
CA TRP A 279 -3.09 -13.49 9.50
C TRP A 279 -3.11 -13.29 11.03
N PHE A 280 -4.07 -13.92 11.72
CA PHE A 280 -4.16 -13.83 13.18
C PHE A 280 -3.02 -14.52 13.89
N TYR A 281 -2.55 -15.65 13.37
CA TYR A 281 -1.41 -16.35 13.93
C TYR A 281 -0.15 -15.51 13.85
N LEU A 282 0.12 -14.90 12.70
CA LEU A 282 1.24 -13.99 12.49
C LEU A 282 1.18 -12.76 13.41
N HIS A 283 -0.02 -12.19 13.60
CA HIS A 283 -0.23 -11.02 14.45
C HIS A 283 0.13 -11.26 15.93
N GLN A 284 0.04 -12.50 16.43
CA GLN A 284 0.31 -12.83 17.84
C GLN A 284 1.79 -12.74 18.22
N PHE A 285 2.70 -12.89 17.26
CA PHE A 285 4.13 -12.86 17.57
C PHE A 285 4.56 -11.49 18.11
N ARG A 286 5.36 -11.53 19.18
CA ARG A 286 5.84 -10.32 19.87
C ARG A 286 6.74 -9.43 19.02
N ASN A 287 7.43 -10.01 18.04
CA ASN A 287 8.36 -9.38 17.11
C ASN A 287 7.72 -9.09 15.73
N VAL A 288 6.40 -9.21 15.62
CA VAL A 288 5.64 -8.87 14.41
C VAL A 288 4.76 -7.68 14.69
N ILE A 289 4.96 -6.61 13.93
CA ILE A 289 4.13 -5.40 13.93
C ILE A 289 3.28 -5.44 12.67
N MET A 290 1.97 -5.44 12.83
CA MET A 290 1.02 -5.34 11.73
C MET A 290 0.17 -4.10 11.94
N THR A 291 -0.05 -3.34 10.88
CA THR A 291 -0.86 -2.13 10.87
C THR A 291 -1.99 -2.23 9.84
N GLN A 292 -2.88 -1.27 9.83
CA GLN A 292 -4.16 -1.34 9.13
C GLN A 292 -4.07 -0.88 7.66
N HIS A 293 -2.97 -1.16 6.94
CA HIS A 293 -2.72 -0.63 5.60
C HIS A 293 -2.86 0.91 5.60
N MET A 294 -2.14 1.55 6.52
CA MET A 294 -2.29 2.97 6.80
C MET A 294 -1.04 3.80 6.50
N ALA A 295 -0.01 3.22 5.90
CA ALA A 295 1.23 3.93 5.60
C ALA A 295 1.01 5.19 4.73
N PHE A 296 -0.03 5.19 3.89
CA PHE A 296 -0.43 6.35 3.10
C PHE A 296 -1.22 7.39 3.89
N TYR A 297 -1.83 7.01 5.02
CA TYR A 297 -2.91 7.74 5.67
C TYR A 297 -2.41 8.98 6.40
N THR A 298 -2.28 10.07 5.65
CA THR A 298 -1.95 11.41 6.12
C THR A 298 -2.95 12.41 5.54
N ASP A 299 -3.11 13.56 6.18
CA ASP A 299 -3.98 14.65 5.71
C ASP A 299 -3.66 15.07 4.26
N ALA A 300 -2.39 15.26 3.96
CA ALA A 300 -1.93 15.64 2.62
C ALA A 300 -2.21 14.56 1.58
N ALA A 301 -2.04 13.27 1.93
CA ALA A 301 -2.32 12.18 1.00
C ALA A 301 -3.82 12.03 0.75
N VAL A 302 -4.65 12.09 1.81
CA VAL A 302 -6.12 12.01 1.69
C VAL A 302 -6.65 13.13 0.81
N SER A 303 -6.23 14.38 1.05
CA SER A 303 -6.61 15.52 0.20
C SER A 303 -6.22 15.29 -1.25
N SER A 304 -4.97 14.84 -1.53
CA SER A 304 -4.50 14.56 -2.88
C SER A 304 -5.27 13.40 -3.55
N MET A 305 -5.65 12.37 -2.79
CA MET A 305 -6.44 11.24 -3.29
C MET A 305 -7.81 11.70 -3.79
N VAL A 306 -8.48 12.56 -3.01
CA VAL A 306 -9.78 13.13 -3.37
C VAL A 306 -9.63 14.09 -4.55
N ASP A 307 -8.60 14.95 -4.54
CA ASP A 307 -8.30 15.89 -5.63
C ASP A 307 -8.10 15.13 -6.96
N CYS A 308 -7.29 14.09 -6.97
CA CYS A 308 -7.08 13.24 -8.15
C CYS A 308 -8.37 12.50 -8.56
N GLY A 309 -9.12 11.97 -7.60
CA GLY A 309 -10.32 11.19 -7.86
C GLY A 309 -11.41 11.99 -8.55
N ILE A 310 -11.77 13.14 -7.99
CA ILE A 310 -12.83 14.01 -8.57
C ILE A 310 -12.28 14.81 -9.74
N GLY A 311 -11.10 15.44 -9.57
CA GLY A 311 -10.46 16.25 -10.62
C GLY A 311 -10.12 15.44 -11.86
N GLY A 312 -9.64 14.20 -11.72
CA GLY A 312 -9.35 13.32 -12.84
C GLY A 312 -10.58 12.98 -13.69
N ILE A 313 -11.72 12.68 -13.05
CA ILE A 313 -13.01 12.50 -13.76
C ILE A 313 -13.37 13.78 -14.51
N CYS A 314 -13.25 14.94 -13.87
CA CYS A 314 -13.59 16.22 -14.48
C CYS A 314 -12.69 16.54 -15.69
N GLN A 315 -11.38 16.32 -15.59
CA GLN A 315 -10.41 16.51 -16.69
C GLN A 315 -10.74 15.58 -17.87
N MET A 316 -10.95 14.29 -17.60
CA MET A 316 -11.31 13.33 -18.63
C MET A 316 -12.64 13.69 -19.31
N ALA A 317 -13.63 14.17 -18.56
CA ALA A 317 -14.93 14.58 -19.10
C ALA A 317 -14.86 15.87 -19.93
N ALA A 318 -13.94 16.78 -19.60
CA ALA A 318 -13.66 17.97 -20.39
C ALA A 318 -12.80 17.69 -21.64
N GLY A 319 -12.33 16.46 -21.83
CA GLY A 319 -11.39 16.10 -22.91
C GLY A 319 -9.97 16.59 -22.68
N GLU A 320 -9.64 16.95 -21.45
CA GLU A 320 -8.31 17.38 -21.04
C GLU A 320 -7.40 16.17 -20.73
N SER A 321 -6.09 16.43 -20.70
CA SER A 321 -5.10 15.42 -20.29
C SER A 321 -5.20 15.16 -18.79
N CYS A 322 -5.40 13.90 -18.41
CA CYS A 322 -5.35 13.45 -17.03
C CYS A 322 -4.01 12.73 -16.80
N PRO A 323 -3.08 13.29 -15.99
CA PRO A 323 -1.74 12.71 -15.80
C PRO A 323 -1.72 11.31 -15.17
N THR A 324 -2.83 10.94 -14.52
CA THR A 324 -2.98 9.64 -13.85
C THR A 324 -3.91 8.68 -14.59
N GLU A 325 -4.22 8.97 -15.87
CA GLU A 325 -5.06 8.10 -16.69
C GLU A 325 -4.34 6.76 -16.98
N LEU A 326 -5.07 5.66 -16.78
CA LEU A 326 -4.58 4.30 -16.91
C LEU A 326 -5.02 3.61 -18.21
N THR A 327 -6.08 4.12 -18.84
CA THR A 327 -6.69 3.54 -20.05
C THR A 327 -6.35 4.29 -21.34
N GLY A 328 -5.62 5.38 -21.25
CA GLY A 328 -5.12 6.12 -22.42
C GLY A 328 -4.17 5.28 -23.29
N PRO A 329 -3.80 5.78 -24.48
CA PRO A 329 -2.84 5.07 -25.33
C PRO A 329 -1.54 4.81 -24.53
N VAL A 330 -1.09 3.55 -24.58
CA VAL A 330 0.16 3.12 -23.93
C VAL A 330 1.30 3.98 -24.52
N GLN A 331 1.90 4.84 -23.69
CA GLN A 331 3.07 5.63 -24.08
C GLN A 331 4.34 4.78 -24.09
#